data_d38a0301b2b62dc24f5ba8cb06246694
#
_entry.id   d38a0301b2b62dc24f5ba8cb06246694
#
_cell.length_a   1.000
_cell.length_b   1.000
_cell.length_c   1.000
_cell.angle_alpha   90.00
_cell.angle_beta   90.00
_cell.angle_gamma   90.00
#
_symmetry.space_group_name_H-M   'P 1'
#
loop_
_entity.id
_entity.type
_entity.pdbx_description
1 polymer ?
#
loop_
_entity_poly.entity_id
_entity_poly.type
_entity_poly.pdbx_seq_one_letter_code
_entity_poly.pdbx_strand_id
1 'polypeptide(L)'
;HYPLTFQKSQNNNGTYYLENSEKMPLTVSQNIVTGNDGLRISVSITALEDVYFNYNQQMATGFRHDDCLFYMPGFWYRRNLRSPKEAPSFHTSDSWIVSEDRLSAPLTGIFCEKTQRFMTVNRLDKFVNSTLATHREGEIILSDKTSLGYTGFENKGGVATLSFGFPYREAPKSYIRKLTLAPAVTAYQLLKKGETILLTWQIVEGEVKDYSDFVRHTWEYCYDTYSPKPVDTPYSIEYMKQTLSQFFVSSFVDKYPLVYNSGIHLRIDACTSNGQAEVGFIGRVLLNAFNAWEYGWECNREDLKANSTKVFDSYLKNGFTEAGFFKESVNFDKNSEDPVHSIRRQSEGLYAIFHFLAYEKEKGRKHPE
;
A
#
# COMPACT_ATOMS: atom_id res chain seq x y z
N HIS A 1 4.55 19.95 23.99
CA HIS A 1 4.17 20.64 22.75
C HIS A 1 4.37 22.14 22.93
N TYR A 2 5.17 22.72 22.05
CA TYR A 2 5.32 24.18 21.95
C TYR A 2 4.55 24.65 20.73
N PRO A 3 3.45 25.40 20.87
CA PRO A 3 2.80 26.03 19.73
C PRO A 3 3.78 27.04 19.12
N LEU A 4 3.96 26.97 17.81
CA LEU A 4 4.80 27.95 17.11
C LEU A 4 3.95 29.13 16.67
N THR A 5 4.36 30.34 17.09
CA THR A 5 3.81 31.58 16.58
C THR A 5 4.83 32.21 15.64
N PHE A 6 4.43 32.44 14.41
CA PHE A 6 5.33 32.99 13.42
C PHE A 6 5.12 34.48 13.24
N GLN A 7 6.23 35.23 13.14
CA GLN A 7 6.22 36.61 12.71
C GLN A 7 6.46 36.67 11.21
N LYS A 8 5.68 37.49 10.52
CA LYS A 8 5.84 37.71 9.09
C LYS A 8 7.07 38.59 8.86
N SER A 9 8.13 38.00 8.32
CA SER A 9 9.39 38.74 8.09
C SER A 9 9.40 39.44 6.73
N GLN A 10 8.81 38.85 5.69
CA GLN A 10 8.77 39.44 4.34
C GLN A 10 7.61 38.88 3.51
N ASN A 11 7.02 39.71 2.65
CA ASN A 11 6.06 39.33 1.64
C ASN A 11 6.48 39.91 0.29
N ASN A 12 6.76 39.08 -0.70
CA ASN A 12 7.15 39.47 -2.03
C ASN A 12 6.44 38.60 -3.07
N ASN A 13 5.50 39.14 -3.80
CA ASN A 13 4.78 38.48 -4.91
C ASN A 13 4.27 37.07 -4.58
N GLY A 14 3.55 36.92 -3.46
CA GLY A 14 2.99 35.60 -3.05
C GLY A 14 3.94 34.71 -2.26
N THR A 15 5.13 35.22 -1.91
CA THR A 15 6.07 34.49 -1.05
C THR A 15 6.04 35.10 0.36
N TYR A 16 5.88 34.21 1.36
CA TYR A 16 5.82 34.59 2.77
C TYR A 16 6.97 33.91 3.51
N TYR A 17 7.78 34.71 4.19
CA TYR A 17 8.80 34.22 5.13
C TYR A 17 8.30 34.41 6.54
N LEU A 18 8.24 33.29 7.29
CA LEU A 18 7.77 33.26 8.67
C LEU A 18 8.89 32.70 9.55
N GLU A 19 9.19 33.38 10.65
CA GLU A 19 10.15 32.90 11.65
C GLU A 19 9.48 32.76 13.00
N ASN A 20 9.84 31.72 13.76
CA ASN A 20 9.31 31.58 15.10
C ASN A 20 9.86 32.66 16.05
N SER A 21 8.98 33.15 16.91
CA SER A 21 9.31 34.20 17.88
C SER A 21 9.67 33.66 19.27
N GLU A 22 9.37 32.41 19.54
CA GLU A 22 9.57 31.77 20.84
C GLU A 22 11.03 31.39 21.04
N LYS A 23 11.52 31.59 22.28
CA LYS A 23 12.84 31.14 22.69
C LYS A 23 12.80 29.60 22.94
N MET A 24 13.43 28.85 22.05
CA MET A 24 13.50 27.39 22.13
C MET A 24 14.87 26.91 21.62
N PRO A 25 15.23 25.63 21.84
CA PRO A 25 16.50 25.07 21.35
C PRO A 25 16.58 24.89 19.80
N LEU A 26 15.58 25.35 19.11
CA LEU A 26 15.44 25.28 17.65
C LEU A 26 15.06 26.64 17.08
N THR A 27 15.56 26.98 15.91
CA THR A 27 14.96 28.02 15.05
C THR A 27 14.16 27.31 13.96
N VAL A 28 12.95 27.81 13.71
CA VAL A 28 12.06 27.29 12.66
C VAL A 28 11.66 28.43 11.76
N SER A 29 11.92 28.31 10.48
CA SER A 29 11.43 29.25 9.48
C SER A 29 10.57 28.55 8.44
N GLN A 30 9.57 29.25 7.93
CA GLN A 30 8.71 28.78 6.85
C GLN A 30 8.78 29.73 5.67
N ASN A 31 8.90 29.15 4.49
CA ASN A 31 8.73 29.84 3.22
C ASN A 31 7.47 29.28 2.54
N ILE A 32 6.48 30.12 2.33
CA ILE A 32 5.21 29.76 1.69
C ILE A 32 5.13 30.50 0.37
N VAL A 33 5.06 29.73 -0.72
CA VAL A 33 4.97 30.23 -2.08
C VAL A 33 3.63 29.81 -2.69
N THR A 34 2.86 30.80 -3.15
CA THR A 34 1.65 30.55 -3.94
C THR A 34 2.05 30.40 -5.41
N GLY A 35 1.70 29.25 -6.00
CA GLY A 35 1.91 28.94 -7.42
C GLY A 35 0.60 28.57 -8.11
N ASN A 36 0.69 28.24 -9.39
CA ASN A 36 -0.47 27.76 -10.16
C ASN A 36 -1.03 26.44 -9.61
N ASP A 37 -0.18 25.62 -8.99
CA ASP A 37 -0.53 24.29 -8.46
C ASP A 37 -0.89 24.32 -6.96
N GLY A 38 -1.16 25.49 -6.39
CA GLY A 38 -1.49 25.69 -4.97
C GLY A 38 -0.36 26.28 -4.14
N LEU A 39 -0.23 25.83 -2.88
CA LEU A 39 0.74 26.39 -1.92
C LEU A 39 1.91 25.43 -1.71
N ARG A 40 3.13 25.91 -1.93
CA ARG A 40 4.34 25.20 -1.51
C ARG A 40 4.81 25.73 -0.16
N ILE A 41 4.94 24.83 0.80
CA ILE A 41 5.39 25.11 2.17
C ILE A 41 6.75 24.45 2.35
N SER A 42 7.79 25.28 2.53
CA SER A 42 9.13 24.80 2.88
C SER A 42 9.47 25.23 4.30
N VAL A 43 9.87 24.29 5.13
CA VAL A 43 10.18 24.50 6.55
C VAL A 43 11.64 24.16 6.78
N SER A 44 12.39 25.12 7.34
CA SER A 44 13.77 24.93 7.76
C SER A 44 13.82 24.91 9.29
N ILE A 45 14.41 23.86 9.86
CA ILE A 45 14.56 23.67 11.29
C ILE A 45 16.05 23.54 11.59
N THR A 46 16.60 24.46 12.38
CA THR A 46 18.01 24.46 12.77
C THR A 46 18.15 24.31 14.27
N ALA A 47 18.98 23.38 14.73
CA ALA A 47 19.23 23.15 16.14
C ALA A 47 20.24 24.15 16.72
N LEU A 48 19.89 24.79 17.85
CA LEU A 48 20.78 25.66 18.61
C LEU A 48 21.60 24.90 19.65
N GLU A 49 21.12 23.71 20.01
CA GLU A 49 21.78 22.70 20.87
C GLU A 49 21.33 21.31 20.41
N ASP A 50 21.95 20.23 20.92
CA ASP A 50 21.52 18.87 20.62
C ASP A 50 20.11 18.64 21.15
N VAL A 51 19.14 18.32 20.26
CA VAL A 51 17.73 18.22 20.63
C VAL A 51 17.00 17.14 19.84
N TYR A 52 16.11 16.41 20.53
CA TYR A 52 15.12 15.58 19.87
C TYR A 52 13.88 16.39 19.54
N PHE A 53 13.43 16.36 18.29
CA PHE A 53 12.26 17.11 17.85
C PHE A 53 11.25 16.23 17.09
N ASN A 54 10.01 16.71 17.09
CA ASN A 54 8.95 16.31 16.19
C ASN A 54 8.19 17.57 15.76
N TYR A 55 8.13 17.79 14.46
CA TYR A 55 7.44 18.94 13.86
C TYR A 55 6.05 18.50 13.38
N ASN A 56 5.03 19.25 13.76
CA ASN A 56 3.64 19.02 13.40
C ASN A 56 3.04 20.30 12.80
N GLN A 57 2.38 20.15 11.65
CA GLN A 57 1.62 21.20 11.02
C GLN A 57 0.20 20.73 10.73
N GLN A 58 -0.75 21.65 10.90
CA GLN A 58 -2.16 21.44 10.60
C GLN A 58 -2.65 22.52 9.64
N MET A 59 -3.53 22.14 8.72
CA MET A 59 -4.18 23.05 7.80
C MET A 59 -5.66 22.76 7.74
N ALA A 60 -6.46 23.68 8.24
CA ALA A 60 -7.91 23.61 8.17
C ALA A 60 -8.38 23.82 6.71
N THR A 61 -9.21 22.94 6.22
CA THR A 61 -9.74 23.05 4.85
C THR A 61 -10.91 24.04 4.72
N GLY A 62 -11.53 24.41 5.85
CA GLY A 62 -12.79 25.13 5.87
C GLY A 62 -14.03 24.25 5.56
N PHE A 63 -13.84 22.96 5.28
CA PHE A 63 -14.94 22.04 5.03
C PHE A 63 -15.47 21.47 6.34
N ARG A 64 -16.80 21.31 6.43
CA ARG A 64 -17.40 20.58 7.54
C ARG A 64 -17.01 19.11 7.44
N HIS A 65 -16.45 18.55 8.50
CA HIS A 65 -15.92 17.19 8.54
C HIS A 65 -16.95 16.12 8.13
N ASP A 66 -18.19 16.27 8.56
CA ASP A 66 -19.29 15.34 8.24
C ASP A 66 -19.66 15.30 6.74
N ASP A 67 -19.32 16.36 5.99
CA ASP A 67 -19.59 16.47 4.56
C ASP A 67 -18.39 15.94 3.72
N CYS A 68 -17.33 15.39 4.39
CA CYS A 68 -16.07 15.02 3.74
C CYS A 68 -15.89 13.52 3.58
N LEU A 69 -15.18 13.17 2.51
CA LEU A 69 -14.56 11.87 2.25
C LEU A 69 -13.05 12.04 2.19
N PHE A 70 -12.32 11.05 2.66
CA PHE A 70 -10.87 11.10 2.84
C PHE A 70 -10.17 10.10 1.95
N TYR A 71 -8.94 10.43 1.57
CA TYR A 71 -8.10 9.59 0.73
C TYR A 71 -6.66 9.59 1.22
N MET A 72 -6.13 8.41 1.50
CA MET A 72 -4.71 8.14 1.70
C MET A 72 -4.35 6.92 0.85
N PRO A 73 -3.49 7.04 -0.17
CA PRO A 73 -3.27 6.01 -1.18
C PRO A 73 -2.83 4.67 -0.59
N GLY A 74 -3.57 3.60 -0.92
CA GLY A 74 -3.28 2.25 -0.42
C GLY A 74 -3.74 1.96 1.02
N PHE A 75 -4.20 2.97 1.76
CA PHE A 75 -4.53 2.85 3.17
C PHE A 75 -5.97 3.26 3.50
N TRP A 76 -6.47 4.37 2.97
CA TRP A 76 -7.76 4.93 3.34
C TRP A 76 -8.56 5.39 2.12
N TYR A 77 -9.82 4.93 2.03
CA TYR A 77 -10.76 5.31 0.99
C TYR A 77 -12.11 5.71 1.60
N ARG A 78 -12.59 6.91 1.27
CA ARG A 78 -13.83 7.49 1.80
C ARG A 78 -13.79 7.57 3.34
N ARG A 79 -14.54 6.71 4.04
CA ARG A 79 -14.56 6.58 5.50
C ARG A 79 -14.14 5.20 6.01
N ASN A 80 -13.67 4.34 5.13
CA ASN A 80 -13.31 2.95 5.44
C ASN A 80 -14.39 2.17 6.22
N LEU A 81 -15.68 2.47 6.01
CA LEU A 81 -16.78 1.87 6.76
C LEU A 81 -16.98 0.36 6.51
N ARG A 82 -16.35 -0.18 5.46
CA ARG A 82 -16.34 -1.64 5.21
C ARG A 82 -15.24 -2.37 5.98
N SER A 83 -14.31 -1.64 6.58
CA SER A 83 -13.26 -2.21 7.42
C SER A 83 -13.81 -2.55 8.81
N PRO A 84 -13.35 -3.65 9.45
CA PRO A 84 -13.74 -3.97 10.81
C PRO A 84 -13.13 -2.99 11.82
N LYS A 85 -13.57 -3.07 13.09
CA LYS A 85 -13.09 -2.20 14.17
C LYS A 85 -11.60 -2.37 14.48
N GLU A 86 -11.05 -3.53 14.15
CA GLU A 86 -9.64 -3.90 14.34
C GLU A 86 -8.75 -3.41 13.19
N ALA A 87 -9.30 -2.61 12.27
CA ALA A 87 -8.59 -1.99 11.17
C ALA A 87 -8.84 -0.48 11.16
N PRO A 88 -7.99 0.31 10.46
CA PRO A 88 -8.21 1.73 10.29
C PRO A 88 -9.58 2.02 9.65
N SER A 89 -10.45 2.69 10.38
CA SER A 89 -11.81 2.99 9.93
C SER A 89 -12.48 4.07 10.79
N PHE A 90 -13.57 4.66 10.32
CA PHE A 90 -14.41 5.55 11.12
C PHE A 90 -15.12 4.84 12.29
N HIS A 91 -15.19 3.50 12.31
CA HIS A 91 -15.67 2.76 13.47
C HIS A 91 -14.75 2.92 14.68
N THR A 92 -13.47 3.20 14.45
CA THR A 92 -12.45 3.40 15.50
C THR A 92 -12.24 4.88 15.81
N SER A 93 -12.12 5.72 14.77
CA SER A 93 -11.92 7.17 14.92
C SER A 93 -12.24 7.88 13.60
N ASP A 94 -12.71 9.11 13.72
CA ASP A 94 -12.92 10.05 12.63
C ASP A 94 -11.67 10.89 12.28
N SER A 95 -10.55 10.56 12.91
CA SER A 95 -9.26 11.22 12.74
C SER A 95 -8.16 10.17 12.66
N TRP A 96 -7.33 10.22 11.60
CA TRP A 96 -6.24 9.27 11.39
C TRP A 96 -4.99 9.95 10.85
N ILE A 97 -3.88 9.62 11.48
CA ILE A 97 -2.53 10.02 11.10
C ILE A 97 -1.70 8.76 10.94
N VAL A 98 -0.95 8.66 9.85
CA VAL A 98 -0.14 7.48 9.55
C VAL A 98 1.26 7.86 9.07
N SER A 99 2.21 6.99 9.30
CA SER A 99 3.55 7.11 8.72
C SER A 99 3.49 6.98 7.20
N GLU A 100 4.31 7.74 6.50
CA GLU A 100 4.30 7.83 5.03
C GLU A 100 4.63 6.51 4.33
N ASP A 101 5.38 5.61 4.97
CA ASP A 101 5.68 4.27 4.45
C ASP A 101 4.49 3.29 4.45
N ARG A 102 3.38 3.67 5.09
CA ARG A 102 2.10 2.97 4.99
C ARG A 102 1.35 3.24 3.69
N LEU A 103 1.76 4.25 2.97
CA LEU A 103 1.05 4.80 1.82
C LEU A 103 1.76 4.47 0.51
N SER A 104 0.99 4.35 -0.57
CA SER A 104 1.57 4.20 -1.92
C SER A 104 2.16 5.51 -2.45
N ALA A 105 1.80 6.65 -1.86
CA ALA A 105 2.40 7.97 -2.06
C ALA A 105 2.21 8.79 -0.77
N PRO A 106 3.15 9.68 -0.39
CA PRO A 106 3.11 10.45 0.85
C PRO A 106 2.10 11.61 0.78
N LEU A 107 0.83 11.24 0.78
CA LEU A 107 -0.30 12.10 0.46
C LEU A 107 -1.49 11.83 1.39
N THR A 108 -2.17 12.90 1.79
CA THR A 108 -3.55 12.87 2.29
C THR A 108 -4.41 13.85 1.53
N GLY A 109 -5.61 13.43 1.16
CA GLY A 109 -6.60 14.27 0.50
C GLY A 109 -7.95 14.24 1.20
N ILE A 110 -8.64 15.38 1.17
CA ILE A 110 -9.97 15.61 1.72
C ILE A 110 -10.86 16.15 0.61
N PHE A 111 -11.96 15.48 0.33
CA PHE A 111 -12.97 15.87 -0.64
C PHE A 111 -14.28 16.17 0.08
N CYS A 112 -14.84 17.35 -0.14
CA CYS A 112 -16.13 17.75 0.38
C CYS A 112 -17.24 17.46 -0.65
N GLU A 113 -18.09 16.47 -0.36
CA GLU A 113 -19.18 16.05 -1.27
C GLU A 113 -20.17 17.19 -1.55
N LYS A 114 -20.42 18.04 -0.56
CA LYS A 114 -21.41 19.11 -0.66
C LYS A 114 -20.97 20.26 -1.58
N THR A 115 -19.69 20.59 -1.58
CA THR A 115 -19.14 21.71 -2.36
C THR A 115 -18.41 21.24 -3.61
N GLN A 116 -18.18 19.94 -3.77
CA GLN A 116 -17.37 19.32 -4.83
C GLN A 116 -15.92 19.86 -4.90
N ARG A 117 -15.44 20.41 -3.77
CA ARG A 117 -14.06 20.91 -3.63
C ARG A 117 -13.22 19.92 -2.86
N PHE A 118 -11.93 19.96 -3.14
CA PHE A 118 -10.95 19.14 -2.43
C PHE A 118 -9.73 19.96 -2.01
N MET A 119 -8.99 19.41 -1.05
CA MET A 119 -7.66 19.85 -0.67
C MET A 119 -6.80 18.63 -0.36
N THR A 120 -5.54 18.65 -0.85
CA THR A 120 -4.56 17.60 -0.58
C THR A 120 -3.28 18.18 -0.02
N VAL A 121 -2.54 17.38 0.74
CA VAL A 121 -1.16 17.64 1.13
C VAL A 121 -0.26 16.53 0.59
N ASN A 122 0.81 16.90 -0.10
CA ASN A 122 1.81 16.01 -0.65
C ASN A 122 3.18 16.40 -0.10
N ARG A 123 3.97 15.44 0.37
CA ARG A 123 5.37 15.70 0.71
C ARG A 123 6.22 15.59 -0.54
N LEU A 124 7.08 16.60 -0.75
CA LEU A 124 7.95 16.67 -1.94
C LEU A 124 9.37 16.15 -1.70
N ASP A 125 9.77 15.96 -0.46
CA ASP A 125 11.12 15.50 -0.14
C ASP A 125 11.31 14.03 -0.58
N LYS A 126 12.50 13.73 -1.08
CA LYS A 126 12.84 12.35 -1.43
C LYS A 126 13.21 11.56 -0.18
N PHE A 127 12.71 10.33 -0.10
CA PHE A 127 13.14 9.38 0.92
C PHE A 127 14.58 8.94 0.64
N VAL A 128 15.49 9.28 1.54
CA VAL A 128 16.92 8.94 1.40
C VAL A 128 17.29 7.77 2.32
N ASN A 129 16.70 7.71 3.51
CA ASN A 129 16.91 6.65 4.50
C ASN A 129 15.59 6.38 5.21
N SER A 130 15.12 5.16 5.18
CA SER A 130 14.05 4.71 6.07
C SER A 130 14.65 3.78 7.11
N THR A 131 14.82 4.26 8.31
CA THR A 131 14.97 3.38 9.46
C THR A 131 13.57 3.03 9.92
N LEU A 132 13.09 1.86 9.57
CA LEU A 132 11.91 1.29 10.18
C LEU A 132 12.27 0.99 11.64
N ALA A 133 11.85 1.85 12.54
CA ALA A 133 11.88 1.50 13.95
C ALA A 133 10.88 0.38 14.19
N THR A 134 11.29 -0.64 14.91
CA THR A 134 10.38 -1.69 15.36
C THR A 134 9.36 -1.05 16.30
N HIS A 135 8.11 -0.98 15.84
CA HIS A 135 7.04 -0.46 16.69
C HIS A 135 6.82 -1.38 17.89
N ARG A 136 7.03 -0.85 19.06
CA ARG A 136 6.52 -1.42 20.30
C ARG A 136 5.31 -0.62 20.76
N GLU A 137 4.35 -1.31 21.34
CA GLU A 137 3.10 -0.67 21.76
C GLU A 137 3.38 0.48 22.74
N GLY A 138 2.84 1.67 22.41
CA GLY A 138 2.88 2.83 23.30
C GLY A 138 4.24 3.50 23.48
N GLU A 139 5.24 3.19 22.67
CA GLU A 139 6.57 3.76 22.81
C GLU A 139 6.76 5.08 22.05
N ILE A 140 7.45 6.00 22.69
CA ILE A 140 8.13 7.11 22.05
C ILE A 140 9.39 6.54 21.40
N ILE A 141 9.54 6.76 20.08
CA ILE A 141 10.69 6.27 19.35
C ILE A 141 11.70 7.40 19.18
N LEU A 142 12.91 7.19 19.68
CA LEU A 142 14.03 8.09 19.47
C LEU A 142 14.87 7.55 18.31
N SER A 143 15.02 8.36 17.27
CA SER A 143 15.80 8.03 16.07
C SER A 143 16.94 9.02 15.88
N ASP A 144 18.13 8.53 15.56
CA ASP A 144 19.25 9.38 15.18
C ASP A 144 19.09 9.86 13.74
N LYS A 145 18.40 9.08 12.91
CA LYS A 145 18.22 9.42 11.49
C LYS A 145 17.02 8.66 10.89
N THR A 146 16.07 9.41 10.38
CA THR A 146 14.95 8.87 9.58
C THR A 146 14.62 9.83 8.45
N SER A 147 14.03 9.34 7.38
CA SER A 147 13.46 10.18 6.31
C SER A 147 11.93 10.16 6.31
N LEU A 148 11.33 9.37 7.22
CA LEU A 148 9.88 9.19 7.26
C LEU A 148 9.20 10.32 8.03
N GLY A 149 8.25 10.97 7.37
CA GLY A 149 7.28 11.84 7.99
C GLY A 149 5.94 11.13 8.18
N TYR A 150 4.92 11.91 8.38
CA TYR A 150 3.55 11.46 8.52
C TYR A 150 2.57 12.40 7.85
N THR A 151 1.41 11.85 7.51
CA THR A 151 0.29 12.62 6.97
C THR A 151 -1.03 12.01 7.44
N GLY A 152 -2.10 12.79 7.41
CA GLY A 152 -3.40 12.34 7.83
C GLY A 152 -4.45 13.44 7.83
N PHE A 153 -5.60 13.11 8.38
CA PHE A 153 -6.72 14.02 8.56
C PHE A 153 -7.24 13.96 10.00
N GLU A 154 -7.74 15.07 10.47
CA GLU A 154 -8.31 15.20 11.82
C GLU A 154 -9.63 15.96 11.77
N ASN A 155 -10.51 15.64 12.71
CA ASN A 155 -11.69 16.44 13.03
C ASN A 155 -11.31 17.47 14.10
N LYS A 156 -11.22 18.73 13.73
CA LYS A 156 -10.92 19.83 14.66
C LYS A 156 -12.15 20.72 14.83
N GLY A 157 -12.92 20.44 15.88
CA GLY A 157 -14.15 21.22 16.16
C GLY A 157 -15.20 21.16 15.04
N GLY A 158 -15.31 20.04 14.33
CA GLY A 158 -16.22 19.87 13.21
C GLY A 158 -15.65 20.28 11.84
N VAL A 159 -14.39 20.75 11.80
CA VAL A 159 -13.71 21.11 10.55
C VAL A 159 -12.71 20.04 10.15
N ALA A 160 -12.81 19.58 8.90
CA ALA A 160 -11.84 18.66 8.32
C ALA A 160 -10.48 19.36 8.15
N THR A 161 -9.45 18.77 8.75
CA THR A 161 -8.13 19.38 8.86
C THR A 161 -7.07 18.40 8.37
N LEU A 162 -6.21 18.83 7.45
CA LEU A 162 -4.99 18.10 7.08
C LEU A 162 -3.98 18.20 8.20
N SER A 163 -3.35 17.07 8.56
CA SER A 163 -2.28 17.00 9.55
C SER A 163 -1.07 16.31 8.96
N PHE A 164 0.11 16.93 9.05
CA PHE A 164 1.33 16.41 8.46
C PHE A 164 2.56 16.91 9.23
N GLY A 165 3.66 16.22 9.08
CA GLY A 165 4.87 16.60 9.81
C GLY A 165 6.01 15.60 9.70
N PHE A 166 7.01 15.78 10.59
CA PHE A 166 8.24 15.01 10.60
C PHE A 166 8.89 15.02 12.00
N PRO A 167 9.52 13.93 12.45
CA PRO A 167 9.44 12.56 11.92
C PRO A 167 8.05 11.93 12.12
N TYR A 168 7.92 10.68 11.76
CA TYR A 168 6.63 10.01 11.67
C TYR A 168 5.86 9.90 13.00
N ARG A 169 4.55 9.86 12.85
CA ARG A 169 3.56 9.67 13.92
C ARG A 169 2.41 8.81 13.40
N GLU A 170 1.86 7.96 14.25
CA GLU A 170 0.63 7.23 13.98
C GLU A 170 -0.37 7.45 15.12
N ALA A 171 -1.58 7.89 14.80
CA ALA A 171 -2.64 8.17 15.76
C ALA A 171 -4.04 7.98 15.09
N PRO A 172 -5.09 7.62 15.86
CA PRO A 172 -5.13 7.33 17.30
C PRO A 172 -4.56 5.96 17.65
N LYS A 173 -4.30 5.15 16.64
CA LYS A 173 -3.74 3.79 16.72
C LYS A 173 -2.68 3.61 15.64
N SER A 174 -1.72 2.73 15.91
CA SER A 174 -0.78 2.23 14.92
C SER A 174 -1.34 0.96 14.27
N TYR A 175 -1.24 0.84 12.95
CA TYR A 175 -1.66 -0.35 12.22
C TYR A 175 -0.50 -1.31 12.06
N ILE A 176 -0.46 -2.39 12.85
CA ILE A 176 0.65 -3.33 12.84
C ILE A 176 0.54 -4.33 11.70
N ARG A 177 -0.63 -4.95 11.55
CA ARG A 177 -0.93 -5.94 10.51
C ARG A 177 -2.44 -6.16 10.42
N LYS A 178 -2.88 -7.02 9.49
CA LYS A 178 -4.29 -7.36 9.33
C LYS A 178 -4.97 -7.63 10.67
N LEU A 179 -6.03 -6.87 10.95
CA LEU A 179 -6.87 -6.96 12.15
C LEU A 179 -6.10 -6.76 13.48
N THR A 180 -5.03 -5.97 13.45
CA THR A 180 -4.25 -5.69 14.64
C THR A 180 -3.89 -4.21 14.71
N LEU A 181 -4.48 -3.52 15.67
CA LEU A 181 -4.18 -2.14 16.02
C LEU A 181 -3.42 -2.10 17.35
N ALA A 182 -2.36 -1.31 17.40
CA ALA A 182 -1.58 -1.00 18.58
C ALA A 182 -1.87 0.45 19.06
N PRO A 183 -1.43 0.86 20.25
CA PRO A 183 -1.43 2.25 20.68
C PRO A 183 -0.75 3.20 19.69
N ALA A 184 -1.01 4.50 19.84
CA ALA A 184 -0.40 5.54 19.05
C ALA A 184 1.13 5.56 19.23
N VAL A 185 1.86 5.95 18.18
CA VAL A 185 3.31 6.05 18.16
C VAL A 185 3.73 7.46 17.74
N THR A 186 4.77 7.98 18.36
CA THR A 186 5.39 9.25 17.97
C THR A 186 6.91 9.08 17.94
N ALA A 187 7.51 9.33 16.78
CA ALA A 187 8.96 9.35 16.64
C ALA A 187 9.52 10.77 16.87
N TYR A 188 10.72 10.81 17.43
CA TYR A 188 11.51 12.02 17.56
C TYR A 188 12.88 11.77 16.95
N GLN A 189 13.38 12.73 16.20
CA GLN A 189 14.70 12.65 15.59
C GLN A 189 15.68 13.56 16.31
N LEU A 190 16.88 13.04 16.57
CA LEU A 190 17.99 13.83 17.06
C LEU A 190 18.46 14.79 15.95
N LEU A 191 18.59 16.06 16.29
CA LEU A 191 19.24 17.07 15.50
C LEU A 191 20.38 17.64 16.33
N LYS A 192 21.59 17.55 15.82
CA LYS A 192 22.79 18.04 16.50
C LYS A 192 22.87 19.56 16.39
N LYS A 193 23.51 20.20 17.36
CA LYS A 193 23.77 21.65 17.33
C LYS A 193 24.36 22.11 15.99
N GLY A 194 23.71 23.07 15.36
CA GLY A 194 24.09 23.63 14.06
C GLY A 194 23.59 22.86 12.84
N GLU A 195 23.02 21.66 13.02
CA GLU A 195 22.39 20.95 11.92
C GLU A 195 21.06 21.59 11.54
N THR A 196 20.76 21.51 10.24
CA THR A 196 19.51 22.01 9.66
C THR A 196 18.84 20.91 8.85
N ILE A 197 17.53 20.77 9.01
CA ILE A 197 16.69 19.94 8.16
C ILE A 197 15.74 20.82 7.36
N LEU A 198 15.56 20.48 6.08
CA LEU A 198 14.59 21.11 5.19
C LEU A 198 13.48 20.13 4.87
N LEU A 199 12.25 20.57 5.05
CA LEU A 199 11.03 19.78 4.81
C LEU A 199 10.13 20.56 3.84
N THR A 200 9.56 19.89 2.85
CA THR A 200 8.76 20.55 1.82
C THR A 200 7.46 19.82 1.54
N TRP A 201 6.35 20.54 1.59
CA TRP A 201 5.03 20.04 1.24
C TRP A 201 4.38 20.92 0.16
N GLN A 202 3.53 20.28 -0.63
CA GLN A 202 2.65 20.95 -1.59
C GLN A 202 1.20 20.74 -1.16
N ILE A 203 0.48 21.83 -1.02
CA ILE A 203 -0.98 21.83 -0.86
C ILE A 203 -1.58 22.09 -2.24
N VAL A 204 -2.50 21.22 -2.65
CA VAL A 204 -3.27 21.37 -3.89
C VAL A 204 -4.73 21.47 -3.54
N GLU A 205 -5.45 22.39 -4.16
CA GLU A 205 -6.89 22.53 -4.02
C GLU A 205 -7.55 22.64 -5.39
N GLY A 206 -8.83 22.27 -5.45
CA GLY A 206 -9.57 22.35 -6.70
C GLY A 206 -11.01 21.90 -6.55
N GLU A 207 -11.68 21.78 -7.70
CA GLU A 207 -13.05 21.31 -7.83
C GLU A 207 -13.10 20.10 -8.76
N VAL A 208 -13.89 19.10 -8.38
CA VAL A 208 -14.08 17.84 -9.11
C VAL A 208 -15.52 17.40 -8.99
N LYS A 209 -16.01 16.60 -9.93
CA LYS A 209 -17.43 16.22 -9.98
C LYS A 209 -17.84 15.23 -8.88
N ASP A 210 -16.94 14.35 -8.46
CA ASP A 210 -17.22 13.30 -7.47
C ASP A 210 -15.93 12.76 -6.84
N TYR A 211 -16.06 11.83 -5.89
CA TYR A 211 -14.94 11.21 -5.20
C TYR A 211 -14.03 10.40 -6.14
N SER A 212 -14.56 9.75 -7.17
CA SER A 212 -13.74 8.97 -8.11
C SER A 212 -12.88 9.88 -8.97
N ASP A 213 -13.44 11.01 -9.39
CA ASP A 213 -12.72 12.05 -10.12
C ASP A 213 -11.65 12.72 -9.25
N PHE A 214 -11.95 12.94 -7.97
CA PHE A 214 -10.98 13.41 -6.97
C PHE A 214 -9.77 12.45 -6.83
N VAL A 215 -10.04 11.15 -6.67
CA VAL A 215 -8.98 10.14 -6.56
C VAL A 215 -8.13 10.09 -7.83
N ARG A 216 -8.77 10.10 -9.01
CA ARG A 216 -8.08 10.12 -10.30
C ARG A 216 -7.18 11.35 -10.44
N HIS A 217 -7.74 12.53 -10.22
CA HIS A 217 -6.99 13.80 -10.32
C HIS A 217 -5.81 13.85 -9.36
N THR A 218 -6.01 13.43 -8.11
CA THR A 218 -4.96 13.38 -7.09
C THR A 218 -3.85 12.41 -7.48
N TRP A 219 -4.20 11.25 -8.03
CA TRP A 219 -3.25 10.23 -8.45
C TRP A 219 -2.42 10.67 -9.67
N GLU A 220 -3.08 11.24 -10.67
CA GLU A 220 -2.42 11.85 -11.85
C GLU A 220 -1.42 12.93 -11.42
N TYR A 221 -1.86 13.85 -10.54
CA TYR A 221 -0.99 14.88 -9.98
C TYR A 221 0.25 14.31 -9.26
N CYS A 222 0.07 13.27 -8.44
CA CYS A 222 1.19 12.60 -7.77
C CYS A 222 2.14 11.94 -8.77
N TYR A 223 1.60 11.26 -9.77
CA TYR A 223 2.42 10.61 -10.79
C TYR A 223 3.29 11.62 -11.54
N ASP A 224 2.71 12.72 -11.97
CA ASP A 224 3.43 13.79 -12.67
C ASP A 224 4.47 14.47 -11.77
N THR A 225 4.10 14.75 -10.51
CA THR A 225 4.99 15.39 -9.52
C THR A 225 6.20 14.54 -9.18
N TYR A 226 5.99 13.26 -8.89
CA TYR A 226 7.09 12.37 -8.50
C TYR A 226 7.83 11.78 -9.70
N SER A 227 7.22 11.76 -10.89
CA SER A 227 7.79 11.25 -12.14
C SER A 227 8.59 9.96 -11.92
N PRO A 228 7.94 8.88 -11.40
CA PRO A 228 8.66 7.68 -11.02
C PRO A 228 9.35 7.07 -12.25
N LYS A 229 10.66 6.90 -12.14
CA LYS A 229 11.42 6.24 -13.20
C LYS A 229 11.23 4.73 -13.12
N PRO A 230 11.23 4.03 -14.26
CA PRO A 230 11.32 2.59 -14.27
C PRO A 230 12.51 2.13 -13.43
N VAL A 231 12.30 1.08 -12.63
CA VAL A 231 13.39 0.48 -11.87
C VAL A 231 14.16 -0.43 -12.80
N ASP A 232 15.46 -0.18 -12.97
CA ASP A 232 16.35 -1.09 -13.66
C ASP A 232 16.48 -2.37 -12.83
N THR A 233 15.98 -3.48 -13.37
CA THR A 233 16.15 -4.78 -12.75
C THR A 233 17.40 -5.46 -13.31
N PRO A 234 18.19 -6.19 -12.50
CA PRO A 234 19.35 -6.90 -12.99
C PRO A 234 18.97 -8.13 -13.84
N TYR A 235 17.68 -8.43 -13.94
CA TYR A 235 17.15 -9.59 -14.62
C TYR A 235 16.22 -9.18 -15.75
N SER A 236 16.38 -9.78 -16.93
CA SER A 236 15.44 -9.63 -18.04
C SER A 236 14.09 -10.30 -17.72
N ILE A 237 13.03 -9.87 -18.39
CA ILE A 237 11.71 -10.52 -18.32
C ILE A 237 11.84 -12.00 -18.70
N GLU A 238 12.63 -12.31 -19.71
CA GLU A 238 12.85 -13.69 -20.15
C GLU A 238 13.53 -14.55 -19.08
N TYR A 239 14.56 -14.01 -18.41
CA TYR A 239 15.18 -14.69 -17.27
C TYR A 239 14.17 -14.95 -16.14
N MET A 240 13.30 -13.99 -15.84
CA MET A 240 12.26 -14.17 -14.82
C MET A 240 11.25 -15.25 -15.23
N LYS A 241 10.79 -15.25 -16.50
CA LYS A 241 9.89 -16.30 -17.02
C LYS A 241 10.53 -17.69 -16.94
N GLN A 242 11.81 -17.81 -17.31
CA GLN A 242 12.55 -19.08 -17.22
C GLN A 242 12.69 -19.57 -15.77
N THR A 243 13.02 -18.66 -14.85
CA THR A 243 13.14 -19.00 -13.42
C THR A 243 11.81 -19.45 -12.82
N LEU A 244 10.72 -18.76 -13.14
CA LEU A 244 9.38 -19.16 -12.70
C LEU A 244 8.94 -20.50 -13.32
N SER A 245 9.29 -20.75 -14.58
CA SER A 245 9.02 -22.01 -15.24
C SER A 245 9.81 -23.18 -14.64
N GLN A 246 11.06 -22.93 -14.27
CA GLN A 246 11.86 -23.94 -13.56
C GLN A 246 11.26 -24.23 -12.16
N PHE A 247 10.80 -23.19 -11.48
CA PHE A 247 10.10 -23.35 -10.21
C PHE A 247 8.81 -24.17 -10.36
N PHE A 248 8.00 -23.91 -11.41
CA PHE A 248 6.82 -24.71 -11.71
C PHE A 248 7.15 -26.19 -11.88
N VAL A 249 8.20 -26.52 -12.67
CA VAL A 249 8.65 -27.90 -12.86
C VAL A 249 9.10 -28.53 -11.53
N SER A 250 9.89 -27.79 -10.74
CA SER A 250 10.43 -28.29 -9.45
C SER A 250 9.35 -28.49 -8.38
N SER A 251 8.25 -27.70 -8.46
CA SER A 251 7.14 -27.77 -7.52
C SER A 251 5.99 -28.68 -7.96
N PHE A 252 6.16 -29.35 -9.09
CA PHE A 252 5.14 -30.27 -9.62
C PHE A 252 5.03 -31.50 -8.75
N VAL A 253 3.80 -31.85 -8.37
CA VAL A 253 3.48 -32.99 -7.52
C VAL A 253 2.34 -33.78 -8.16
N ASP A 254 2.64 -35.02 -8.51
CA ASP A 254 1.68 -35.98 -9.08
C ASP A 254 1.25 -36.95 -7.96
N LYS A 255 0.23 -36.56 -7.23
CA LYS A 255 -0.36 -37.35 -6.16
C LYS A 255 -1.87 -37.49 -6.39
N TYR A 256 -2.37 -38.71 -6.40
CA TYR A 256 -3.82 -38.95 -6.44
C TYR A 256 -4.51 -38.29 -5.21
N PRO A 257 -5.69 -37.68 -5.35
CA PRO A 257 -6.51 -37.62 -6.58
C PRO A 257 -6.19 -36.48 -7.52
N LEU A 258 -5.42 -35.47 -7.08
CA LEU A 258 -5.12 -34.26 -7.84
C LEU A 258 -3.62 -34.11 -8.10
N VAL A 259 -3.30 -33.57 -9.27
CA VAL A 259 -1.97 -33.15 -9.64
C VAL A 259 -1.85 -31.65 -9.36
N TYR A 260 -0.75 -31.18 -8.81
CA TYR A 260 -0.55 -29.78 -8.47
C TYR A 260 0.92 -29.33 -8.49
N ASN A 261 1.12 -28.02 -8.46
CA ASN A 261 2.43 -27.37 -8.49
C ASN A 261 2.55 -26.26 -7.45
N SER A 262 1.92 -26.41 -6.33
CA SER A 262 1.94 -25.44 -5.23
C SER A 262 2.03 -26.14 -3.88
N GLY A 263 1.90 -25.39 -2.81
CA GLY A 263 1.99 -25.99 -1.50
C GLY A 263 3.42 -26.15 -1.02
N ILE A 264 4.30 -25.26 -1.44
CA ILE A 264 5.71 -25.25 -1.05
C ILE A 264 5.95 -24.26 0.06
N HIS A 265 6.61 -24.70 1.12
CA HIS A 265 7.19 -23.83 2.12
C HIS A 265 8.59 -23.40 1.69
N LEU A 266 8.77 -22.11 1.46
CA LEU A 266 10.08 -21.51 1.28
C LEU A 266 10.67 -21.17 2.65
N ARG A 267 11.82 -21.78 2.94
CA ARG A 267 12.65 -21.48 4.12
C ARG A 267 13.97 -20.88 3.66
N ILE A 268 14.74 -20.32 4.59
CA ILE A 268 16.04 -19.70 4.28
C ILE A 268 17.01 -20.72 3.62
N ASP A 269 16.87 -21.99 4.00
CA ASP A 269 17.78 -23.08 3.61
C ASP A 269 17.11 -24.22 2.85
N ALA A 270 15.80 -24.20 2.68
CA ALA A 270 15.07 -25.30 2.06
C ALA A 270 13.76 -24.88 1.40
N CYS A 271 13.40 -25.64 0.35
CA CYS A 271 12.10 -25.61 -0.30
C CYS A 271 11.46 -26.98 -0.11
N THR A 272 10.39 -27.08 0.66
CA THR A 272 9.72 -28.34 0.98
C THR A 272 8.23 -28.29 0.66
N SER A 273 7.66 -29.40 0.18
CA SER A 273 6.22 -29.52 0.01
C SER A 273 5.50 -29.43 1.37
N ASN A 274 4.38 -28.71 1.42
CA ASN A 274 3.51 -28.67 2.60
C ASN A 274 2.40 -29.71 2.59
N GLY A 275 2.39 -30.62 1.61
CA GLY A 275 1.38 -31.66 1.48
C GLY A 275 -0.01 -31.16 1.12
N GLN A 276 -0.18 -29.90 0.71
CA GLN A 276 -1.46 -29.28 0.41
C GLN A 276 -1.51 -28.71 -1.01
N ALA A 277 -2.68 -28.85 -1.66
CA ALA A 277 -3.03 -28.08 -2.85
C ALA A 277 -4.16 -27.10 -2.54
N GLU A 278 -4.06 -25.89 -3.07
CA GLU A 278 -5.12 -24.88 -3.04
C GLU A 278 -5.41 -24.43 -4.47
N VAL A 279 -6.68 -24.55 -4.89
CA VAL A 279 -7.09 -24.30 -6.28
C VAL A 279 -6.99 -22.84 -6.70
N GLY A 280 -7.29 -21.96 -5.79
CA GLY A 280 -7.20 -20.51 -5.95
C GLY A 280 -6.56 -19.88 -4.72
N PHE A 281 -6.40 -18.62 -4.68
CA PHE A 281 -5.69 -17.79 -3.72
C PHE A 281 -4.28 -17.42 -4.22
N ILE A 282 -4.20 -16.21 -4.81
CA ILE A 282 -2.96 -15.65 -5.35
C ILE A 282 -2.33 -16.57 -6.42
N GLY A 283 -3.16 -16.96 -7.41
CA GLY A 283 -2.69 -17.69 -8.59
C GLY A 283 -2.16 -19.11 -8.33
N ARG A 284 -2.55 -19.73 -7.21
CA ARG A 284 -2.09 -21.11 -6.93
C ARG A 284 -2.65 -22.11 -7.93
N VAL A 285 -2.06 -23.24 -7.99
CA VAL A 285 -2.30 -24.42 -8.82
C VAL A 285 -2.78 -24.11 -10.25
N LEU A 286 -4.07 -23.78 -10.45
CA LEU A 286 -4.63 -23.67 -11.79
C LEU A 286 -4.13 -22.47 -12.58
N LEU A 287 -3.99 -21.30 -11.96
CA LEU A 287 -3.47 -20.14 -12.67
C LEU A 287 -1.97 -20.27 -12.96
N ASN A 288 -1.19 -20.88 -12.05
CA ASN A 288 0.21 -21.21 -12.32
C ASN A 288 0.33 -22.23 -13.46
N ALA A 289 -0.53 -23.25 -13.49
CA ALA A 289 -0.56 -24.21 -14.57
C ALA A 289 -0.92 -23.54 -15.92
N PHE A 290 -1.88 -22.61 -15.92
CA PHE A 290 -2.22 -21.86 -17.12
C PHE A 290 -1.04 -21.01 -17.62
N ASN A 291 -0.39 -20.24 -16.75
CA ASN A 291 0.77 -19.44 -17.12
C ASN A 291 1.93 -20.31 -17.64
N ALA A 292 2.20 -21.44 -16.99
CA ALA A 292 3.23 -22.36 -17.44
C ALA A 292 2.88 -23.02 -18.79
N TRP A 293 1.61 -23.34 -19.01
CA TRP A 293 1.12 -23.88 -20.26
C TRP A 293 1.24 -22.88 -21.42
N GLU A 294 0.81 -21.62 -21.19
CA GLU A 294 0.93 -20.53 -22.19
C GLU A 294 2.38 -20.29 -22.56
N TYR A 295 3.25 -20.14 -21.57
CA TYR A 295 4.70 -19.98 -21.81
C TYR A 295 5.31 -21.20 -22.48
N GLY A 296 4.86 -22.41 -22.17
CA GLY A 296 5.25 -23.64 -22.83
C GLY A 296 4.95 -23.63 -24.34
N TRP A 297 3.84 -23.03 -24.76
CA TRP A 297 3.53 -22.80 -26.18
C TRP A 297 4.39 -21.69 -26.79
N GLU A 298 4.60 -20.58 -26.08
CA GLU A 298 5.46 -19.47 -26.53
C GLU A 298 6.89 -19.92 -26.81
N CYS A 299 7.45 -20.77 -25.94
CA CYS A 299 8.85 -21.21 -26.01
C CYS A 299 9.06 -22.63 -26.52
N ASN A 300 7.99 -23.32 -26.97
CA ASN A 300 7.99 -24.70 -27.43
C ASN A 300 8.55 -25.69 -26.38
N ARG A 301 8.17 -25.51 -25.10
CA ARG A 301 8.56 -26.34 -23.95
C ARG A 301 7.53 -27.43 -23.68
N GLU A 302 7.79 -28.64 -24.19
CA GLU A 302 6.85 -29.79 -24.08
C GLU A 302 6.63 -30.24 -22.62
N ASP A 303 7.63 -30.13 -21.76
CA ASP A 303 7.54 -30.44 -20.33
C ASP A 303 6.50 -29.55 -19.62
N LEU A 304 6.49 -28.24 -19.91
CA LEU A 304 5.54 -27.29 -19.33
C LEU A 304 4.12 -27.57 -19.84
N LYS A 305 3.96 -27.81 -21.14
CA LYS A 305 2.67 -28.14 -21.74
C LYS A 305 2.09 -29.42 -21.14
N ALA A 306 2.90 -30.48 -21.06
CA ALA A 306 2.47 -31.77 -20.54
C ALA A 306 2.10 -31.72 -19.05
N ASN A 307 2.94 -31.08 -18.22
CA ASN A 307 2.69 -30.94 -16.79
C ASN A 307 1.44 -30.09 -16.51
N SER A 308 1.27 -28.98 -17.23
CA SER A 308 0.10 -28.13 -17.09
C SER A 308 -1.19 -28.84 -17.50
N THR A 309 -1.17 -29.56 -18.63
CA THR A 309 -2.31 -30.36 -19.08
C THR A 309 -2.70 -31.41 -18.04
N LYS A 310 -1.73 -32.12 -17.44
CA LYS A 310 -2.01 -33.05 -16.33
C LYS A 310 -2.69 -32.39 -15.15
N VAL A 311 -2.29 -31.17 -14.79
CA VAL A 311 -2.95 -30.43 -13.71
C VAL A 311 -4.41 -30.16 -14.07
N PHE A 312 -4.69 -29.61 -15.25
CA PHE A 312 -6.06 -29.32 -15.68
C PHE A 312 -6.93 -30.56 -15.80
N ASP A 313 -6.45 -31.61 -16.46
CA ASP A 313 -7.18 -32.86 -16.59
C ASP A 313 -7.51 -33.52 -15.22
N SER A 314 -6.56 -33.45 -14.30
CA SER A 314 -6.75 -33.92 -12.93
C SER A 314 -7.86 -33.14 -12.20
N TYR A 315 -7.89 -31.81 -12.34
CA TYR A 315 -8.90 -30.97 -11.70
C TYR A 315 -10.27 -31.10 -12.40
N LEU A 316 -10.33 -31.15 -13.72
CA LEU A 316 -11.57 -31.40 -14.46
C LEU A 316 -12.22 -32.74 -14.06
N LYS A 317 -11.40 -33.75 -13.87
CA LYS A 317 -11.89 -35.09 -13.49
C LYS A 317 -12.22 -35.25 -12.02
N ASN A 318 -11.38 -34.74 -11.12
CA ASN A 318 -11.42 -35.05 -9.69
C ASN A 318 -11.55 -33.82 -8.78
N GLY A 319 -11.48 -32.62 -9.33
CA GLY A 319 -11.37 -31.37 -8.56
C GLY A 319 -12.70 -30.78 -8.10
N PHE A 320 -13.83 -31.44 -8.37
CA PHE A 320 -15.16 -30.97 -7.97
C PHE A 320 -15.78 -31.86 -6.88
N THR A 321 -16.54 -31.21 -6.01
CA THR A 321 -17.42 -31.88 -5.05
C THR A 321 -18.70 -32.35 -5.77
N GLU A 322 -19.50 -33.23 -5.14
CA GLU A 322 -20.81 -33.63 -5.65
C GLU A 322 -21.76 -32.44 -5.88
N ALA A 323 -21.61 -31.37 -5.10
CA ALA A 323 -22.38 -30.11 -5.24
C ALA A 323 -21.87 -29.22 -6.36
N GLY A 324 -20.81 -29.56 -7.09
CA GLY A 324 -20.24 -28.82 -8.19
C GLY A 324 -19.30 -27.66 -7.77
N PHE A 325 -18.87 -27.61 -6.52
CA PHE A 325 -17.84 -26.67 -6.07
C PHE A 325 -16.44 -27.24 -6.29
N PHE A 326 -15.45 -26.39 -6.53
CA PHE A 326 -14.07 -26.83 -6.48
C PHE A 326 -13.68 -27.30 -5.08
N LYS A 327 -12.89 -28.36 -5.04
CA LYS A 327 -12.13 -28.78 -3.87
C LYS A 327 -11.03 -27.77 -3.61
N GLU A 328 -11.33 -26.74 -2.83
CA GLU A 328 -10.48 -25.57 -2.68
C GLU A 328 -9.14 -25.85 -2.02
N SER A 329 -9.12 -26.76 -1.05
CA SER A 329 -7.94 -27.14 -0.31
C SER A 329 -7.98 -28.64 -0.02
N VAL A 330 -6.94 -29.33 -0.45
CA VAL A 330 -6.78 -30.78 -0.25
C VAL A 330 -5.47 -31.04 0.45
N ASN A 331 -5.52 -31.79 1.54
CA ASN A 331 -4.33 -32.26 2.24
C ASN A 331 -4.04 -33.70 1.82
N PHE A 332 -2.97 -33.91 1.09
CA PHE A 332 -2.57 -35.19 0.54
C PHE A 332 -2.02 -36.17 1.58
N ASP A 333 -1.38 -35.64 2.63
CA ASP A 333 -0.78 -36.46 3.69
C ASP A 333 -1.86 -37.04 4.60
N LYS A 334 -2.96 -36.28 4.75
CA LYS A 334 -4.12 -36.71 5.56
C LYS A 334 -5.26 -37.29 4.73
N ASN A 335 -5.15 -37.27 3.40
CA ASN A 335 -6.22 -37.62 2.46
C ASN A 335 -7.57 -36.97 2.83
N SER A 336 -7.54 -35.67 3.10
CA SER A 336 -8.68 -34.87 3.55
C SER A 336 -8.88 -33.61 2.72
N GLU A 337 -10.16 -33.27 2.56
CA GLU A 337 -10.58 -32.02 1.91
C GLU A 337 -11.06 -31.02 2.97
N ASP A 338 -10.77 -29.73 2.75
CA ASP A 338 -11.33 -28.66 3.56
C ASP A 338 -12.77 -28.39 3.10
N PRO A 339 -13.78 -28.50 3.97
CA PRO A 339 -15.17 -28.27 3.60
C PRO A 339 -15.54 -26.80 3.42
N VAL A 340 -14.63 -25.88 3.72
CA VAL A 340 -14.87 -24.43 3.60
C VAL A 340 -14.67 -23.99 2.16
N HIS A 341 -15.68 -23.33 1.59
CA HIS A 341 -15.64 -22.74 0.26
C HIS A 341 -15.67 -21.22 0.34
N SER A 342 -14.78 -20.56 -0.42
CA SER A 342 -14.74 -19.11 -0.54
C SER A 342 -15.00 -18.68 -1.98
N ILE A 343 -15.80 -17.64 -2.15
CA ILE A 343 -16.12 -17.11 -3.49
C ILE A 343 -14.86 -16.74 -4.28
N ARG A 344 -13.82 -16.28 -3.60
CA ARG A 344 -12.55 -15.90 -4.20
C ARG A 344 -11.84 -17.12 -4.83
N ARG A 345 -11.67 -18.21 -4.07
CA ARG A 345 -10.97 -19.39 -4.56
C ARG A 345 -11.74 -20.09 -5.67
N GLN A 346 -13.08 -20.14 -5.55
CA GLN A 346 -13.95 -20.66 -6.60
C GLN A 346 -13.81 -19.85 -7.90
N SER A 347 -13.87 -18.52 -7.82
CA SER A 347 -13.78 -17.64 -9.00
C SER A 347 -12.41 -17.67 -9.66
N GLU A 348 -11.32 -17.71 -8.90
CA GLU A 348 -9.95 -17.81 -9.45
C GLU A 348 -9.74 -19.17 -10.17
N GLY A 349 -10.23 -20.25 -9.60
CA GLY A 349 -10.16 -21.58 -10.23
C GLY A 349 -10.95 -21.64 -11.54
N LEU A 350 -12.19 -21.15 -11.54
CA LEU A 350 -13.01 -21.06 -12.75
C LEU A 350 -12.37 -20.20 -13.82
N TYR A 351 -11.85 -19.03 -13.44
CA TYR A 351 -11.16 -18.15 -14.37
C TYR A 351 -10.02 -18.87 -15.11
N ALA A 352 -9.15 -19.58 -14.38
CA ALA A 352 -8.04 -20.31 -14.98
C ALA A 352 -8.50 -21.44 -15.92
N ILE A 353 -9.55 -22.20 -15.52
CA ILE A 353 -10.11 -23.25 -16.37
C ILE A 353 -10.71 -22.69 -17.65
N PHE A 354 -11.53 -21.63 -17.56
CA PHE A 354 -12.12 -21.04 -18.76
C PHE A 354 -11.07 -20.49 -19.72
N HIS A 355 -10.00 -19.87 -19.21
CA HIS A 355 -8.89 -19.45 -20.06
C HIS A 355 -8.21 -20.65 -20.71
N PHE A 356 -7.87 -21.68 -19.97
CA PHE A 356 -7.29 -22.90 -20.53
C PHE A 356 -8.17 -23.50 -21.62
N LEU A 357 -9.45 -23.70 -21.37
CA LEU A 357 -10.38 -24.29 -22.36
C LEU A 357 -10.56 -23.39 -23.59
N ALA A 358 -10.55 -22.07 -23.44
CA ALA A 358 -10.61 -21.13 -24.56
C ALA A 358 -9.39 -21.27 -25.49
N TYR A 359 -8.19 -21.29 -24.92
CA TYR A 359 -6.94 -21.50 -25.66
C TYR A 359 -6.86 -22.88 -26.30
N GLU A 360 -7.30 -23.93 -25.61
CA GLU A 360 -7.37 -25.28 -26.16
C GLU A 360 -8.30 -25.34 -27.37
N LYS A 361 -9.45 -24.67 -27.28
CA LYS A 361 -10.39 -24.56 -28.41
C LYS A 361 -9.78 -23.81 -29.60
N GLU A 362 -9.07 -22.71 -29.37
CA GLU A 362 -8.38 -21.97 -30.43
C GLU A 362 -7.32 -22.83 -31.14
N LYS A 363 -6.73 -23.78 -30.44
CA LYS A 363 -5.76 -24.73 -30.98
C LYS A 363 -6.41 -26.00 -31.56
N GLY A 364 -7.74 -26.01 -31.69
CA GLY A 364 -8.50 -27.11 -32.27
C GLY A 364 -8.64 -28.33 -31.37
N ARG A 365 -8.29 -28.23 -30.07
CA ARG A 365 -8.46 -29.33 -29.10
C ARG A 365 -9.80 -29.22 -28.38
N LYS A 366 -10.40 -30.37 -28.12
CA LYS A 366 -11.70 -30.47 -27.46
C LYS A 366 -11.53 -31.20 -26.13
N HIS A 367 -12.14 -30.64 -25.12
CA HIS A 367 -12.30 -31.29 -23.81
C HIS A 367 -13.76 -31.64 -23.63
N PRO A 368 -14.08 -32.95 -23.50
CA PRO A 368 -15.47 -33.39 -23.39
C PRO A 368 -16.09 -33.14 -22.01
N GLU A 369 -15.28 -32.87 -21.00
CA GLU A 369 -15.71 -32.59 -19.64
C GLU A 369 -16.18 -31.12 -19.53
#